data_19895bba59f0f6634ce2559f271be708
#
_entry.id   19895bba59f0f6634ce2559f271be708
#
_cell.length_a   1.000
_cell.length_b   1.000
_cell.length_c   1.000
_cell.angle_alpha   90.00
_cell.angle_beta   90.00
_cell.angle_gamma   90.00
#
_symmetry.space_group_name_H-M   'P 1'
#
loop_
_entity.id
_entity.type
_entity.pdbx_description
1 polymer ?
#
loop_
_entity_poly.entity_id
_entity_poly.type
_entity_poly.pdbx_seq_one_letter_code
_entity_poly.pdbx_strand_id
1 'polypeptide(L)'
;MEVAAGSEMVAGSEVVAGAEVATGAAGQLWPRRAGTASFGGRRGSLAPMGELTAIGSTAGTGPAGGAGDENSASRRGWRFWIDRGGTFTDVVAQPPQGGLRTHKLLSEDPGRYRDAAVEGVRRLLGLEGDEPIPSELVAEVRMGTTVATNALLERAGTPTLYVTTRGFGDSLRIGYQDRPDIFALDIRLPEPAYARVLEVDERVGADGDVVLPLDEEGARLGLEEAYRSGIDAVAIAFVHGHAHPEHERRVAELARAAGFSQVSVSHDTSPLMKLVGRGETTVVDAYLSPILRGYVDGVAAQLGDVRLRFMQSHGGLTDAGLFRGKDAALSGPAGGVVGAVAVSRRMGHDRVIAFDMGGTSTDVSHYAGELERSYESVVGGVRLRSPMLRVHTVAAGGGSVCAFEDGRYRVGPRSAGADPGPACYGKGGPLTVTDCNLIVGKLRPAYFPRVFGPDGAGGLEEGAARR
;
A
#
# COMPACT_ATOMS: atom_id res chain seq x y z
N MET A 1 -20.54 12.42 -5.04
CA MET A 1 -21.56 11.41 -4.68
C MET A 1 -21.02 9.99 -4.67
N GLU A 2 -19.75 9.78 -5.08
CA GLU A 2 -19.18 8.45 -5.32
C GLU A 2 -18.36 7.85 -4.17
N VAL A 3 -18.08 8.59 -3.10
CA VAL A 3 -17.17 8.14 -2.03
C VAL A 3 -17.88 7.74 -0.73
N ALA A 4 -19.21 7.88 -0.68
CA ALA A 4 -19.98 7.56 0.54
C ALA A 4 -20.18 6.06 0.79
N ALA A 5 -19.78 5.22 -0.17
CA ALA A 5 -20.02 3.79 -0.10
C ALA A 5 -19.11 3.05 0.89
N GLY A 6 -17.97 3.64 1.26
CA GLY A 6 -17.02 3.00 2.17
C GLY A 6 -17.31 3.14 3.66
N SER A 7 -18.26 3.96 4.07
CA SER A 7 -18.40 4.33 5.48
C SER A 7 -19.47 3.57 6.27
N GLU A 8 -20.38 2.90 5.61
CA GLU A 8 -21.36 2.06 6.32
C GLU A 8 -20.88 0.64 6.56
N MET A 9 -19.69 0.30 6.04
CA MET A 9 -19.17 -1.06 6.07
C MET A 9 -18.15 -1.36 7.15
N VAL A 10 -17.78 -0.39 7.94
CA VAL A 10 -16.84 -0.62 9.02
C VAL A 10 -17.57 -1.07 10.26
N ALA A 11 -18.09 -2.28 10.22
CA ALA A 11 -18.49 -2.99 11.44
C ALA A 11 -17.22 -3.43 12.17
N GLY A 12 -16.50 -2.47 12.73
CA GLY A 12 -15.25 -2.72 13.47
C GLY A 12 -14.38 -1.47 13.66
N SER A 13 -14.58 -0.42 12.90
CA SER A 13 -13.91 0.86 13.14
C SER A 13 -14.90 1.88 13.70
N GLU A 14 -14.78 2.20 14.97
CA GLU A 14 -15.49 3.32 15.57
C GLU A 14 -14.85 4.62 15.09
N VAL A 15 -15.58 5.40 14.29
CA VAL A 15 -15.26 6.81 14.08
C VAL A 15 -15.69 7.53 15.35
N VAL A 16 -14.79 7.67 16.31
CA VAL A 16 -15.02 8.49 17.50
C VAL A 16 -14.80 9.94 17.10
N ALA A 17 -15.88 10.69 16.96
CA ALA A 17 -15.84 12.14 16.96
C ALA A 17 -15.45 12.59 18.37
N GLY A 18 -14.14 12.67 18.65
CA GLY A 18 -13.60 13.02 19.95
C GLY A 18 -13.58 14.52 20.17
N ALA A 19 -14.62 15.08 20.78
CA ALA A 19 -14.62 16.45 21.26
C ALA A 19 -14.39 16.59 22.78
N GLU A 20 -14.16 15.52 23.57
CA GLU A 20 -14.07 15.69 25.04
C GLU A 20 -13.20 14.71 25.84
N VAL A 21 -12.17 14.08 25.32
CA VAL A 21 -11.27 13.24 26.14
C VAL A 21 -9.78 13.54 25.95
N ALA A 22 -9.41 14.80 25.81
CA ALA A 22 -7.98 15.18 25.75
C ALA A 22 -7.55 16.17 26.83
N THR A 23 -8.16 16.14 28.02
CA THR A 23 -7.68 16.94 29.17
C THR A 23 -7.28 16.03 30.34
N GLY A 24 -6.26 15.19 30.16
CA GLY A 24 -5.86 14.38 31.30
C GLY A 24 -4.64 13.50 31.14
N ALA A 25 -3.66 13.79 30.28
CA ALA A 25 -2.36 13.08 30.31
C ALA A 25 -1.26 13.70 29.44
N ALA A 26 -1.19 15.02 29.31
CA ALA A 26 -0.05 15.67 28.62
C ALA A 26 0.62 16.74 29.50
N GLY A 27 0.75 16.48 30.76
CA GLY A 27 1.43 17.33 31.74
C GLY A 27 2.64 16.67 32.32
N GLN A 28 3.70 16.43 31.55
CA GLN A 28 5.09 16.25 32.01
C GLN A 28 5.93 15.69 30.89
N LEU A 29 6.70 16.55 30.26
CA LEU A 29 8.01 16.30 29.65
C LEU A 29 8.29 17.30 28.51
N TRP A 30 8.53 18.58 28.90
CA TRP A 30 9.54 19.40 28.21
C TRP A 30 9.86 20.63 29.07
N PRO A 31 11.15 20.90 29.41
CA PRO A 31 11.51 22.11 30.10
C PRO A 31 11.53 23.30 29.14
N ARG A 32 10.74 24.33 29.46
CA ARG A 32 10.82 25.65 28.83
C ARG A 32 12.20 26.26 29.15
N ARG A 33 13.01 26.52 28.15
CA ARG A 33 14.06 27.54 28.24
C ARG A 33 13.59 28.77 27.48
N ALA A 34 13.29 29.80 28.26
CA ALA A 34 13.20 31.16 27.78
C ALA A 34 14.64 31.68 27.53
N GLY A 35 14.86 32.15 26.32
CA GLY A 35 16.09 32.85 25.94
C GLY A 35 15.72 33.93 24.93
N THR A 36 15.49 35.14 25.43
CA THR A 36 15.35 36.36 24.64
C THR A 36 16.70 36.72 24.02
N ALA A 37 16.82 36.70 22.70
CA ALA A 37 17.88 37.39 21.98
C ALA A 37 17.25 38.29 20.94
N SER A 38 17.27 39.57 21.19
CA SER A 38 16.99 40.67 20.27
C SER A 38 18.13 40.77 19.27
N PHE A 39 17.79 40.71 17.95
CA PHE A 39 18.68 41.20 16.90
C PHE A 39 17.93 42.20 16.03
N GLY A 40 18.47 43.39 16.00
CA GLY A 40 17.95 44.53 15.26
C GLY A 40 18.17 44.42 13.74
N GLY A 41 17.25 44.98 13.07
CA GLY A 41 17.09 45.59 11.81
C GLY A 41 18.05 45.38 10.66
N ARG A 42 17.46 45.01 9.53
CA ARG A 42 17.57 45.76 8.24
C ARG A 42 16.39 45.36 7.35
N ARG A 43 15.57 46.35 7.04
CA ARG A 43 14.54 46.23 6.00
C ARG A 43 15.21 46.23 4.64
N GLY A 44 15.12 45.12 3.92
CA GLY A 44 15.37 45.03 2.49
C GLY A 44 14.02 44.88 1.78
N SER A 45 13.70 45.91 0.96
CA SER A 45 12.55 45.98 0.08
C SER A 45 12.63 44.86 -0.96
N LEU A 46 11.65 43.95 -0.97
CA LEU A 46 11.39 43.04 -2.10
C LEU A 46 10.15 43.54 -2.84
N ALA A 47 10.33 43.87 -4.13
CA ALA A 47 9.27 44.23 -5.04
C ALA A 47 8.30 43.06 -5.30
N PRO A 48 7.02 43.32 -5.59
CA PRO A 48 6.03 42.29 -5.84
C PRO A 48 6.27 41.65 -7.21
N MET A 49 6.40 40.32 -7.21
CA MET A 49 6.35 39.52 -8.44
C MET A 49 4.90 39.44 -8.94
N GLY A 50 4.77 39.71 -10.25
CA GLY A 50 3.53 39.94 -10.95
C GLY A 50 2.53 38.75 -10.94
N GLU A 51 1.31 39.17 -11.14
CA GLU A 51 0.13 38.35 -11.37
C GLU A 51 0.31 37.41 -12.57
N LEU A 52 0.10 36.11 -12.34
CA LEU A 52 -0.13 35.15 -13.42
C LEU A 52 -1.57 35.29 -13.90
N THR A 53 -1.72 35.94 -15.02
CA THR A 53 -2.97 36.13 -15.75
C THR A 53 -3.62 34.81 -16.11
N ALA A 54 -4.89 34.68 -15.71
CA ALA A 54 -5.81 33.63 -16.15
C ALA A 54 -5.99 33.69 -17.67
N ILE A 55 -5.71 32.58 -18.35
CA ILE A 55 -6.03 32.45 -19.79
C ILE A 55 -7.54 32.26 -19.92
N GLY A 56 -8.18 33.27 -20.48
CA GLY A 56 -9.60 33.34 -20.70
C GLY A 56 -10.11 32.29 -21.70
N SER A 57 -11.24 31.69 -21.39
CA SER A 57 -12.03 30.91 -22.30
C SER A 57 -12.74 31.81 -23.30
N THR A 58 -12.36 31.73 -24.58
CA THR A 58 -13.15 32.27 -25.66
C THR A 58 -14.21 31.24 -26.08
N ALA A 59 -15.46 31.60 -25.85
CA ALA A 59 -16.60 30.86 -26.35
C ALA A 59 -16.71 31.08 -27.87
N GLY A 60 -16.46 30.01 -28.64
CA GLY A 60 -16.77 29.95 -30.06
C GLY A 60 -18.07 29.18 -30.25
N THR A 61 -19.11 29.89 -30.68
CA THR A 61 -20.37 29.28 -31.15
C THR A 61 -20.19 28.74 -32.56
N GLY A 62 -20.17 27.41 -32.72
CA GLY A 62 -20.27 26.72 -34.02
C GLY A 62 -21.34 25.60 -33.93
N PRO A 63 -22.00 25.23 -35.05
CA PRO A 63 -23.29 24.55 -35.03
C PRO A 63 -23.24 23.08 -34.62
N ALA A 64 -24.31 22.66 -33.96
CA ALA A 64 -24.58 21.32 -33.50
C ALA A 64 -24.55 20.29 -34.63
N GLY A 65 -23.51 19.44 -34.64
CA GLY A 65 -23.48 18.18 -35.33
C GLY A 65 -23.59 17.06 -34.27
N GLY A 66 -24.70 16.33 -34.29
CA GLY A 66 -24.96 15.25 -33.35
C GLY A 66 -23.96 14.10 -33.55
N ALA A 67 -22.97 14.02 -32.67
CA ALA A 67 -22.24 12.81 -32.40
C ALA A 67 -22.97 12.08 -31.26
N GLY A 68 -23.62 10.99 -31.59
CA GLY A 68 -24.32 10.14 -30.63
C GLY A 68 -23.39 9.72 -29.50
N ASP A 69 -23.92 9.87 -28.32
CA ASP A 69 -23.27 9.61 -27.05
C ASP A 69 -23.07 8.10 -26.82
N GLU A 70 -22.09 7.50 -27.54
CA GLU A 70 -21.69 6.09 -27.35
C GLU A 70 -21.10 5.82 -25.94
N ASN A 71 -20.87 6.87 -25.15
CA ASN A 71 -20.32 6.77 -23.81
C ASN A 71 -21.39 6.68 -22.70
N SER A 72 -22.68 6.68 -23.05
CA SER A 72 -23.77 6.59 -22.08
C SER A 72 -24.13 5.15 -21.68
N ALA A 73 -23.84 4.16 -22.53
CA ALA A 73 -24.08 2.75 -22.24
C ALA A 73 -23.12 2.18 -21.19
N SER A 74 -21.86 2.66 -21.16
CA SER A 74 -20.85 2.26 -20.18
C SER A 74 -21.12 2.73 -18.74
N ARG A 75 -22.13 3.58 -18.53
CA ARG A 75 -22.52 4.10 -17.20
C ARG A 75 -23.64 3.31 -16.50
N ARG A 76 -24.21 2.29 -17.12
CA ARG A 76 -25.39 1.58 -16.61
C ARG A 76 -25.10 0.25 -15.91
N GLY A 77 -23.83 -0.20 -15.81
CA GLY A 77 -23.44 -1.45 -15.16
C GLY A 77 -23.27 -1.31 -13.64
N TRP A 78 -23.07 -2.45 -13.00
CA TRP A 78 -22.66 -2.53 -11.61
C TRP A 78 -21.30 -1.88 -11.41
N ARG A 79 -21.12 -1.20 -10.27
CA ARG A 79 -19.83 -0.66 -9.83
C ARG A 79 -19.46 -1.33 -8.54
N PHE A 80 -18.20 -1.76 -8.46
CA PHE A 80 -17.66 -2.43 -7.29
C PHE A 80 -16.50 -1.65 -6.69
N TRP A 81 -16.47 -1.58 -5.37
CA TRP A 81 -15.36 -1.11 -4.57
C TRP A 81 -14.98 -2.22 -3.62
N ILE A 82 -13.73 -2.64 -3.67
CA ILE A 82 -13.24 -3.82 -2.97
C ILE A 82 -12.01 -3.42 -2.15
N ASP A 83 -12.03 -3.74 -0.88
CA ASP A 83 -10.86 -3.69 -0.01
C ASP A 83 -10.44 -5.11 0.34
N ARG A 84 -9.29 -5.55 -0.23
CA ARG A 84 -8.69 -6.84 0.06
C ARG A 84 -7.65 -6.68 1.16
N GLY A 85 -8.06 -6.85 2.39
CA GLY A 85 -7.18 -6.91 3.54
C GLY A 85 -6.50 -8.29 3.70
N GLY A 86 -5.66 -8.45 4.73
CA GLY A 86 -4.98 -9.71 5.02
C GLY A 86 -5.91 -10.81 5.54
N THR A 87 -6.96 -10.46 6.29
CA THR A 87 -7.90 -11.43 6.88
C THR A 87 -9.24 -11.45 6.17
N PHE A 88 -9.80 -10.29 5.89
CA PHE A 88 -11.11 -10.14 5.26
C PHE A 88 -11.01 -9.31 3.99
N THR A 89 -11.91 -9.62 3.07
CA THR A 89 -12.18 -8.83 1.88
C THR A 89 -13.58 -8.26 2.00
N ASP A 90 -13.68 -6.94 1.91
CA ASP A 90 -14.91 -6.19 1.95
C ASP A 90 -15.28 -5.74 0.53
N VAL A 91 -16.51 -6.02 0.12
CA VAL A 91 -17.03 -5.67 -1.21
C VAL A 91 -18.25 -4.79 -1.06
N VAL A 92 -18.19 -3.61 -1.65
CA VAL A 92 -19.35 -2.72 -1.85
C VAL A 92 -19.72 -2.73 -3.31
N ALA A 93 -20.98 -2.84 -3.59
CA ALA A 93 -21.50 -2.77 -4.94
C ALA A 93 -22.67 -1.79 -5.07
N GLN A 94 -22.67 -1.08 -6.17
CA GLN A 94 -23.80 -0.24 -6.59
C GLN A 94 -24.42 -0.85 -7.86
N PRO A 95 -25.64 -1.41 -7.75
CA PRO A 95 -26.36 -1.90 -8.93
C PRO A 95 -26.83 -0.72 -9.81
N PRO A 96 -27.17 -0.97 -11.08
CA PRO A 96 -27.64 0.07 -12.01
C PRO A 96 -28.87 0.86 -11.52
N GLN A 97 -29.70 0.24 -10.70
CA GLN A 97 -30.93 0.82 -10.15
C GLN A 97 -30.65 1.76 -8.94
N GLY A 98 -29.40 1.84 -8.50
CA GLY A 98 -28.99 2.60 -7.31
C GLY A 98 -29.10 1.77 -6.02
N GLY A 99 -28.83 2.42 -4.89
CA GLY A 99 -28.65 1.75 -3.60
C GLY A 99 -27.26 1.14 -3.49
N LEU A 100 -26.95 0.61 -2.31
CA LEU A 100 -25.69 -0.08 -2.04
C LEU A 100 -25.96 -1.50 -1.55
N ARG A 101 -25.12 -2.42 -1.96
CA ARG A 101 -25.05 -3.79 -1.45
C ARG A 101 -23.66 -4.04 -0.92
N THR A 102 -23.56 -4.79 0.15
CA THR A 102 -22.29 -5.11 0.80
C THR A 102 -22.12 -6.60 0.95
N HIS A 103 -20.89 -7.07 0.83
CA HIS A 103 -20.54 -8.44 1.12
C HIS A 103 -19.16 -8.50 1.77
N LYS A 104 -18.99 -9.39 2.75
CA LYS A 104 -17.73 -9.61 3.45
C LYS A 104 -17.40 -11.08 3.45
N LEU A 105 -16.14 -11.41 3.13
CA LEU A 105 -15.65 -12.78 3.08
C LEU A 105 -14.21 -12.85 3.56
N LEU A 106 -13.72 -14.05 3.89
CA LEU A 106 -12.31 -14.25 4.19
C LEU A 106 -11.47 -13.94 2.94
N SER A 107 -10.30 -13.33 3.11
CA SER A 107 -9.39 -13.05 1.99
C SER A 107 -8.80 -14.32 1.38
N GLU A 108 -8.69 -15.38 2.17
CA GLU A 108 -8.18 -16.68 1.77
C GLU A 108 -9.12 -17.80 2.26
N ASP A 109 -9.67 -18.55 1.31
CA ASP A 109 -10.44 -19.78 1.54
C ASP A 109 -10.31 -20.70 0.32
N PRO A 110 -9.14 -21.33 0.12
CA PRO A 110 -8.81 -22.07 -1.10
C PRO A 110 -9.70 -23.28 -1.35
N GLY A 111 -10.44 -23.75 -0.33
CA GLY A 111 -11.42 -24.81 -0.47
C GLY A 111 -12.74 -24.36 -1.12
N ARG A 112 -12.99 -23.05 -1.22
CA ARG A 112 -14.27 -22.49 -1.70
C ARG A 112 -14.13 -21.56 -2.88
N TYR A 113 -13.08 -20.75 -2.96
CA TYR A 113 -12.84 -19.81 -4.05
C TYR A 113 -11.33 -19.56 -4.22
N ARG A 114 -10.97 -19.13 -5.43
CA ARG A 114 -9.57 -18.79 -5.76
C ARG A 114 -9.17 -17.39 -5.30
N ASP A 115 -10.10 -16.45 -5.45
CA ASP A 115 -9.90 -15.05 -5.09
C ASP A 115 -11.17 -14.46 -4.47
N ALA A 116 -11.00 -13.84 -3.31
CA ALA A 116 -12.11 -13.29 -2.54
C ALA A 116 -12.79 -12.10 -3.21
N ALA A 117 -12.03 -11.26 -3.94
CA ALA A 117 -12.59 -10.10 -4.61
C ALA A 117 -13.51 -10.52 -5.75
N VAL A 118 -13.05 -11.48 -6.57
CA VAL A 118 -13.85 -12.04 -7.67
C VAL A 118 -15.08 -12.79 -7.15
N GLU A 119 -14.91 -13.58 -6.10
CA GLU A 119 -16.02 -14.29 -5.45
C GLU A 119 -17.07 -13.34 -4.90
N GLY A 120 -16.65 -12.24 -4.28
CA GLY A 120 -17.57 -11.21 -3.82
C GLY A 120 -18.37 -10.54 -4.92
N VAL A 121 -17.74 -10.30 -6.08
CA VAL A 121 -18.43 -9.81 -7.29
C VAL A 121 -19.46 -10.84 -7.76
N ARG A 122 -19.09 -12.13 -7.88
CA ARG A 122 -20.00 -13.20 -8.30
C ARG A 122 -21.24 -13.30 -7.42
N ARG A 123 -21.05 -13.35 -6.09
CA ARG A 123 -22.17 -13.44 -5.14
C ARG A 123 -23.13 -12.27 -5.22
N LEU A 124 -22.61 -11.05 -5.38
CA LEU A 124 -23.45 -9.86 -5.48
C LEU A 124 -24.20 -9.78 -6.82
N LEU A 125 -23.65 -10.37 -7.88
CA LEU A 125 -24.32 -10.55 -9.16
C LEU A 125 -25.31 -11.73 -9.17
N GLY A 126 -25.27 -12.63 -8.18
CA GLY A 126 -26.10 -13.83 -8.11
C GLY A 126 -25.63 -14.97 -9.02
N LEU A 127 -24.32 -15.01 -9.34
CA LEU A 127 -23.69 -16.06 -10.13
C LEU A 127 -23.29 -17.24 -9.23
N GLU A 128 -23.37 -18.45 -9.74
CA GLU A 128 -23.02 -19.68 -9.02
C GLU A 128 -21.71 -20.30 -9.53
N GLY A 129 -20.93 -20.87 -8.63
CA GLY A 129 -19.69 -21.57 -8.95
C GLY A 129 -18.70 -20.74 -9.77
N ASP A 130 -18.17 -21.33 -10.85
CA ASP A 130 -17.19 -20.70 -11.73
C ASP A 130 -17.82 -20.01 -12.97
N GLU A 131 -19.08 -19.61 -12.90
CA GLU A 131 -19.74 -18.89 -13.99
C GLU A 131 -18.93 -17.64 -14.37
N PRO A 132 -18.72 -17.38 -15.67
CA PRO A 132 -18.03 -16.19 -16.12
C PRO A 132 -18.78 -14.92 -15.69
N ILE A 133 -18.05 -13.91 -15.25
CA ILE A 133 -18.65 -12.61 -14.95
C ILE A 133 -18.96 -11.90 -16.27
N PRO A 134 -20.25 -11.59 -16.55
CA PRO A 134 -20.60 -10.89 -17.79
C PRO A 134 -20.07 -9.45 -17.74
N SER A 135 -19.05 -9.15 -18.53
CA SER A 135 -18.38 -7.85 -18.54
C SER A 135 -19.32 -6.68 -18.86
N GLU A 136 -20.37 -6.94 -19.65
CA GLU A 136 -21.42 -5.97 -19.99
C GLU A 136 -22.28 -5.55 -18.79
N LEU A 137 -22.35 -6.37 -17.75
CA LEU A 137 -23.06 -6.03 -16.51
C LEU A 137 -22.23 -5.20 -15.55
N VAL A 138 -20.90 -5.16 -15.72
CA VAL A 138 -19.98 -4.52 -14.79
C VAL A 138 -19.32 -3.30 -15.43
N ALA A 139 -19.66 -2.11 -14.96
CA ALA A 139 -19.09 -0.88 -15.47
C ALA A 139 -17.64 -0.66 -15.00
N GLU A 140 -17.33 -1.04 -13.75
CA GLU A 140 -16.01 -0.80 -13.17
C GLU A 140 -15.82 -1.58 -11.85
N VAL A 141 -14.58 -2.02 -11.63
CA VAL A 141 -14.10 -2.55 -10.36
C VAL A 141 -12.92 -1.69 -9.88
N ARG A 142 -12.98 -1.21 -8.65
CA ARG A 142 -11.93 -0.45 -7.97
C ARG A 142 -11.47 -1.22 -6.75
N MET A 143 -10.17 -1.42 -6.60
CA MET A 143 -9.62 -2.26 -5.54
C MET A 143 -8.54 -1.54 -4.73
N GLY A 144 -8.59 -1.68 -3.40
CA GLY A 144 -7.46 -1.61 -2.50
C GLY A 144 -6.92 -3.02 -2.25
N THR A 145 -5.62 -3.15 -2.04
CA THR A 145 -5.02 -4.46 -1.75
C THR A 145 -3.81 -4.34 -0.83
N THR A 146 -3.66 -5.30 0.07
CA THR A 146 -2.49 -5.44 0.95
C THR A 146 -1.46 -6.45 0.44
N VAL A 147 -1.61 -6.97 -0.78
CA VAL A 147 -0.69 -7.98 -1.36
C VAL A 147 0.76 -7.52 -1.34
N ALA A 148 1.04 -6.30 -1.80
CA ALA A 148 2.39 -5.75 -1.81
C ALA A 148 2.93 -5.48 -0.39
N THR A 149 2.08 -4.95 0.50
CA THR A 149 2.43 -4.70 1.90
C THR A 149 2.80 -6.00 2.61
N ASN A 150 1.96 -7.03 2.47
CA ASN A 150 2.20 -8.34 3.09
C ASN A 150 3.47 -8.99 2.53
N ALA A 151 3.66 -8.99 1.20
CA ALA A 151 4.87 -9.53 0.58
C ALA A 151 6.15 -8.85 1.08
N LEU A 152 6.09 -7.53 1.36
CA LEU A 152 7.24 -6.80 1.92
C LEU A 152 7.46 -7.13 3.41
N LEU A 153 6.40 -7.21 4.21
CA LEU A 153 6.48 -7.51 5.64
C LEU A 153 6.93 -8.95 5.91
N GLU A 154 6.42 -9.90 5.12
CA GLU A 154 6.70 -11.34 5.23
C GLU A 154 7.99 -11.76 4.50
N ARG A 155 8.67 -10.82 3.83
CA ARG A 155 9.86 -11.08 3.02
C ARG A 155 9.62 -12.13 1.93
N ALA A 156 8.42 -12.14 1.36
CA ALA A 156 7.95 -13.08 0.35
C ALA A 156 7.99 -12.52 -1.08
N GLY A 157 8.83 -11.52 -1.36
CA GLY A 157 9.00 -10.92 -2.68
C GLY A 157 9.85 -11.79 -3.63
N THR A 158 9.93 -11.35 -4.88
CA THR A 158 10.72 -12.04 -5.90
C THR A 158 12.22 -11.84 -5.68
N PRO A 159 13.06 -12.91 -5.73
CA PRO A 159 14.51 -12.76 -5.65
C PRO A 159 15.01 -11.75 -6.67
N THR A 160 15.69 -10.71 -6.20
CA THR A 160 16.05 -9.53 -7.00
C THR A 160 17.56 -9.35 -7.05
N LEU A 161 18.08 -9.08 -8.24
CA LEU A 161 19.45 -8.63 -8.47
C LEU A 161 19.49 -7.10 -8.36
N TYR A 162 20.38 -6.56 -7.54
CA TYR A 162 20.70 -5.13 -7.54
C TYR A 162 21.94 -4.87 -8.40
N VAL A 163 21.80 -4.06 -9.46
CA VAL A 163 22.87 -3.68 -10.37
C VAL A 163 23.25 -2.23 -10.14
N THR A 164 24.53 -1.97 -9.88
CA THR A 164 25.01 -0.61 -9.58
C THR A 164 26.41 -0.37 -10.13
N THR A 165 26.83 0.89 -10.14
CA THR A 165 28.19 1.33 -10.48
C THR A 165 29.22 0.65 -9.59
N ARG A 166 30.35 0.17 -10.15
CA ARG A 166 31.45 -0.41 -9.37
C ARG A 166 31.93 0.54 -8.25
N GLY A 167 32.13 -0.03 -7.06
CA GLY A 167 32.47 0.67 -5.82
C GLY A 167 31.27 1.17 -5.02
N PHE A 168 30.03 0.87 -5.46
CA PHE A 168 28.79 1.23 -4.77
C PHE A 168 27.93 0.02 -4.39
N GLY A 169 28.45 -1.18 -4.46
CA GLY A 169 27.74 -2.43 -4.13
C GLY A 169 27.18 -2.45 -2.70
N ASP A 170 27.89 -1.87 -1.76
CA ASP A 170 27.47 -1.78 -0.35
C ASP A 170 26.56 -0.57 -0.05
N SER A 171 26.30 0.29 -1.03
CA SER A 171 25.60 1.58 -0.81
C SER A 171 24.25 1.43 -0.14
N LEU A 172 23.44 0.44 -0.53
CA LEU A 172 22.13 0.20 0.06
C LEU A 172 22.23 -0.47 1.43
N ARG A 173 23.25 -1.30 1.66
CA ARG A 173 23.50 -1.92 2.97
C ARG A 173 23.97 -0.88 3.99
N ILE A 174 24.85 0.04 3.60
CA ILE A 174 25.29 1.16 4.44
C ILE A 174 24.11 2.13 4.68
N GLY A 175 23.29 2.36 3.65
CA GLY A 175 22.12 3.22 3.70
C GLY A 175 22.47 4.63 4.17
N TYR A 176 21.74 5.13 5.15
CA TYR A 176 21.98 6.41 5.81
C TYR A 176 22.63 6.25 7.18
N GLN A 177 23.18 5.06 7.47
CA GLN A 177 23.80 4.71 8.75
C GLN A 177 22.81 4.78 9.93
N ASP A 178 21.53 4.55 9.66
CA ASP A 178 20.50 4.49 10.67
C ASP A 178 20.74 3.29 11.60
N ARG A 179 20.56 3.50 12.90
CA ARG A 179 20.61 2.43 13.89
C ARG A 179 19.19 2.14 14.38
N PRO A 180 18.65 0.93 14.10
CA PRO A 180 17.33 0.55 14.60
C PRO A 180 17.21 0.65 16.13
N ASP A 181 18.30 0.32 16.83
CA ASP A 181 18.49 0.54 18.26
C ASP A 181 19.80 1.30 18.47
N ILE A 182 19.68 2.56 18.89
CA ILE A 182 20.85 3.47 19.07
C ILE A 182 21.78 3.04 20.21
N PHE A 183 21.30 2.23 21.16
CA PHE A 183 22.06 1.74 22.30
C PHE A 183 22.54 0.29 22.14
N ALA A 184 22.18 -0.39 21.06
CA ALA A 184 22.65 -1.74 20.81
C ALA A 184 24.16 -1.77 20.60
N LEU A 185 24.85 -2.68 21.31
CA LEU A 185 26.27 -2.98 21.09
C LEU A 185 26.48 -3.81 19.82
N ASP A 186 25.51 -4.68 19.50
CA ASP A 186 25.46 -5.48 18.27
C ASP A 186 24.37 -4.88 17.36
N ILE A 187 24.81 -4.11 16.36
CA ILE A 187 23.89 -3.42 15.43
C ILE A 187 23.45 -4.40 14.37
N ARG A 188 22.18 -4.77 14.40
CA ARG A 188 21.54 -5.62 13.39
C ARG A 188 20.69 -4.77 12.46
N LEU A 189 21.16 -4.60 11.24
CA LEU A 189 20.39 -3.94 10.19
C LEU A 189 19.34 -4.89 9.64
N PRO A 190 18.17 -4.37 9.19
CA PRO A 190 17.23 -5.17 8.43
C PRO A 190 17.89 -5.80 7.20
N GLU A 191 17.49 -7.02 6.85
CA GLU A 191 17.96 -7.63 5.62
C GLU A 191 17.49 -6.83 4.41
N PRO A 192 18.36 -6.66 3.38
CA PRO A 192 17.97 -5.97 2.16
C PRO A 192 16.90 -6.76 1.39
N ALA A 193 16.13 -6.05 0.56
CA ALA A 193 15.13 -6.67 -0.31
C ALA A 193 15.72 -7.16 -1.65
N TYR A 194 17.04 -7.33 -1.74
CA TYR A 194 17.72 -7.94 -2.89
C TYR A 194 18.50 -9.17 -2.45
N ALA A 195 18.61 -10.14 -3.36
CA ALA A 195 19.32 -11.39 -3.08
C ALA A 195 20.83 -11.31 -3.42
N ARG A 196 21.19 -10.51 -4.42
CA ARG A 196 22.58 -10.39 -4.94
C ARG A 196 22.81 -8.98 -5.47
N VAL A 197 24.10 -8.57 -5.47
CA VAL A 197 24.58 -7.33 -6.09
C VAL A 197 25.47 -7.66 -7.27
N LEU A 198 25.32 -6.91 -8.36
CA LEU A 198 26.22 -6.88 -9.50
C LEU A 198 26.78 -5.47 -9.65
N GLU A 199 28.09 -5.33 -9.50
CA GLU A 199 28.80 -4.08 -9.79
C GLU A 199 29.26 -4.08 -11.24
N VAL A 200 28.94 -3.01 -11.96
CA VAL A 200 29.28 -2.83 -13.37
C VAL A 200 30.34 -1.74 -13.52
N ASP A 201 31.34 -2.00 -14.32
CA ASP A 201 32.32 -0.99 -14.72
C ASP A 201 31.66 0.03 -15.64
N GLU A 202 31.34 1.16 -15.05
CA GLU A 202 30.79 2.33 -15.73
C GLU A 202 30.96 3.55 -14.84
N ARG A 203 31.03 4.74 -15.43
CA ARG A 203 30.95 5.98 -14.67
C ARG A 203 30.54 7.12 -15.58
N VAL A 204 29.41 7.79 -15.24
CA VAL A 204 29.02 9.05 -15.82
C VAL A 204 29.23 10.14 -14.78
N GLY A 205 29.81 11.26 -15.18
CA GLY A 205 30.01 12.45 -14.35
C GLY A 205 28.69 13.20 -14.09
N ALA A 206 28.74 14.18 -13.21
CA ALA A 206 27.56 15.01 -12.89
C ALA A 206 27.09 15.85 -14.10
N ASP A 207 28.03 16.22 -14.97
CA ASP A 207 27.79 17.01 -16.17
C ASP A 207 27.41 16.17 -17.40
N GLY A 208 27.35 14.83 -17.24
CA GLY A 208 27.02 13.88 -18.30
C GLY A 208 28.22 13.33 -19.06
N ASP A 209 29.43 13.75 -18.74
CA ASP A 209 30.65 13.22 -19.36
C ASP A 209 30.85 11.75 -18.97
N VAL A 210 31.13 10.90 -19.97
CA VAL A 210 31.44 9.49 -19.74
C VAL A 210 32.89 9.39 -19.25
N VAL A 211 33.06 9.26 -17.94
CA VAL A 211 34.36 9.10 -17.27
C VAL A 211 34.92 7.70 -17.48
N LEU A 212 34.03 6.70 -17.42
CA LEU A 212 34.34 5.30 -17.73
C LEU A 212 33.21 4.73 -18.60
N PRO A 213 33.51 4.27 -19.82
CA PRO A 213 32.52 3.60 -20.67
C PRO A 213 31.91 2.40 -20.00
N LEU A 214 30.66 2.09 -20.35
CA LEU A 214 29.95 0.92 -19.86
C LEU A 214 30.64 -0.36 -20.37
N ASP A 215 31.02 -1.24 -19.45
CA ASP A 215 31.44 -2.62 -19.79
C ASP A 215 30.19 -3.48 -20.04
N GLU A 216 29.71 -3.43 -21.28
CA GLU A 216 28.52 -4.17 -21.71
C GLU A 216 28.71 -5.69 -21.61
N GLU A 217 29.91 -6.19 -21.91
CA GLU A 217 30.19 -7.64 -21.88
C GLU A 217 30.23 -8.15 -20.45
N GLY A 218 30.90 -7.45 -19.53
CA GLY A 218 30.91 -7.81 -18.11
C GLY A 218 29.50 -7.73 -17.51
N ALA A 219 28.72 -6.71 -17.86
CA ALA A 219 27.33 -6.58 -17.44
C ALA A 219 26.47 -7.74 -17.96
N ARG A 220 26.60 -8.10 -19.25
CA ARG A 220 25.87 -9.22 -19.86
C ARG A 220 26.17 -10.55 -19.16
N LEU A 221 27.45 -10.86 -18.96
CA LEU A 221 27.85 -12.08 -18.29
C LEU A 221 27.36 -12.19 -16.86
N GLY A 222 27.44 -11.08 -16.09
CA GLY A 222 26.93 -11.02 -14.72
C GLY A 222 25.40 -11.18 -14.64
N LEU A 223 24.66 -10.59 -15.58
CA LEU A 223 23.21 -10.74 -15.68
C LEU A 223 22.82 -12.18 -16.01
N GLU A 224 23.46 -12.80 -17.01
CA GLU A 224 23.19 -14.19 -17.39
C GLU A 224 23.51 -15.17 -16.26
N GLU A 225 24.58 -14.93 -15.49
CA GLU A 225 24.92 -15.74 -14.33
C GLU A 225 23.85 -15.63 -13.23
N ALA A 226 23.42 -14.41 -12.94
CA ALA A 226 22.37 -14.16 -11.95
C ALA A 226 21.04 -14.82 -12.37
N TYR A 227 20.63 -14.68 -13.63
CA TYR A 227 19.44 -15.32 -14.17
C TYR A 227 19.53 -16.85 -14.07
N ARG A 228 20.65 -17.45 -14.45
CA ARG A 228 20.88 -18.91 -14.33
C ARG A 228 20.87 -19.40 -12.87
N SER A 229 21.15 -18.53 -11.90
CA SER A 229 21.05 -18.87 -10.47
C SER A 229 19.60 -18.78 -9.92
N GLY A 230 18.61 -18.48 -10.76
CA GLY A 230 17.19 -18.42 -10.38
C GLY A 230 16.70 -17.03 -9.93
N ILE A 231 17.47 -15.98 -10.18
CA ILE A 231 17.03 -14.60 -9.91
C ILE A 231 16.30 -14.09 -11.14
N ASP A 232 15.02 -13.74 -11.00
CA ASP A 232 14.12 -13.39 -12.11
C ASP A 232 13.77 -11.89 -12.19
N ALA A 233 14.11 -11.12 -11.15
CA ALA A 233 13.90 -9.67 -11.11
C ALA A 233 15.23 -8.93 -11.01
N VAL A 234 15.33 -7.76 -11.65
CA VAL A 234 16.52 -6.90 -11.59
C VAL A 234 16.17 -5.44 -11.34
N ALA A 235 16.89 -4.82 -10.43
CA ALA A 235 16.86 -3.40 -10.11
C ALA A 235 18.17 -2.73 -10.52
N ILE A 236 18.12 -1.74 -11.40
CA ILE A 236 19.32 -1.08 -11.94
C ILE A 236 19.34 0.36 -11.44
N ALA A 237 20.40 0.76 -10.74
CA ALA A 237 20.60 2.12 -10.28
C ALA A 237 22.08 2.52 -10.31
N PHE A 238 22.44 3.37 -11.27
CA PHE A 238 23.81 3.90 -11.42
C PHE A 238 23.95 5.30 -10.80
N VAL A 239 25.19 5.65 -10.47
CA VAL A 239 25.51 7.00 -10.03
C VAL A 239 25.14 7.96 -11.16
N HIS A 240 24.44 9.05 -10.84
CA HIS A 240 23.90 10.03 -11.80
C HIS A 240 22.87 9.51 -12.82
N GLY A 241 22.44 8.23 -12.76
CA GLY A 241 21.42 7.68 -13.67
C GLY A 241 20.08 8.43 -13.66
N HIS A 242 19.78 9.22 -12.62
CA HIS A 242 18.60 10.09 -12.59
C HIS A 242 18.64 11.23 -13.62
N ALA A 243 19.83 11.70 -14.00
CA ALA A 243 20.02 12.77 -14.98
C ALA A 243 20.55 12.22 -16.32
N HIS A 244 21.35 11.17 -16.28
CA HIS A 244 22.04 10.56 -17.41
C HIS A 244 21.73 9.07 -17.48
N PRO A 245 20.56 8.67 -18.02
CA PRO A 245 20.05 7.30 -17.92
C PRO A 245 20.57 6.33 -18.99
N GLU A 246 21.48 6.73 -19.87
CA GLU A 246 21.90 5.98 -21.05
C GLU A 246 22.46 4.60 -20.67
N HIS A 247 23.36 4.54 -19.67
CA HIS A 247 23.91 3.29 -19.18
C HIS A 247 22.86 2.39 -18.51
N GLU A 248 21.93 2.98 -17.73
CA GLU A 248 20.83 2.19 -17.13
C GLU A 248 19.91 1.61 -18.22
N ARG A 249 19.59 2.37 -19.27
CA ARG A 249 18.78 1.89 -20.39
C ARG A 249 19.46 0.72 -21.10
N ARG A 250 20.78 0.87 -21.36
CA ARG A 250 21.54 -0.18 -22.04
C ARG A 250 21.60 -1.48 -21.23
N VAL A 251 21.88 -1.39 -19.93
CA VAL A 251 21.87 -2.57 -19.05
C VAL A 251 20.48 -3.18 -18.91
N ALA A 252 19.41 -2.37 -18.94
CA ALA A 252 18.05 -2.88 -18.95
C ALA A 252 17.71 -3.67 -20.23
N GLU A 253 18.24 -3.27 -21.39
CA GLU A 253 18.12 -4.05 -22.63
C GLU A 253 18.85 -5.40 -22.51
N LEU A 254 20.06 -5.41 -21.97
CA LEU A 254 20.82 -6.63 -21.72
C LEU A 254 20.11 -7.56 -20.74
N ALA A 255 19.50 -7.01 -19.67
CA ALA A 255 18.72 -7.79 -18.71
C ALA A 255 17.50 -8.44 -19.36
N ARG A 256 16.75 -7.70 -20.18
CA ARG A 256 15.61 -8.27 -20.94
C ARG A 256 16.07 -9.36 -21.90
N ALA A 257 17.21 -9.17 -22.58
CA ALA A 257 17.80 -10.15 -23.48
C ALA A 257 18.26 -11.41 -22.73
N ALA A 258 18.73 -11.27 -21.47
CA ALA A 258 19.11 -12.40 -20.62
C ALA A 258 17.90 -13.20 -20.10
N GLY A 259 16.65 -12.66 -20.18
CA GLY A 259 15.44 -13.35 -19.84
C GLY A 259 14.73 -12.88 -18.56
N PHE A 260 15.24 -11.84 -17.86
CA PHE A 260 14.59 -11.32 -16.66
C PHE A 260 13.14 -10.90 -16.95
N SER A 261 12.19 -11.41 -16.18
CA SER A 261 10.76 -11.09 -16.32
C SER A 261 10.41 -9.69 -15.77
N GLN A 262 11.18 -9.23 -14.77
CA GLN A 262 11.02 -7.89 -14.18
C GLN A 262 12.34 -7.11 -14.26
N VAL A 263 12.30 -5.95 -14.92
CA VAL A 263 13.41 -5.02 -15.04
C VAL A 263 12.96 -3.64 -14.57
N SER A 264 13.40 -3.22 -13.39
CA SER A 264 13.16 -1.89 -12.84
C SER A 264 14.40 -1.03 -12.97
N VAL A 265 14.26 0.17 -13.53
CA VAL A 265 15.36 1.13 -13.73
C VAL A 265 15.14 2.39 -12.90
N SER A 266 16.18 2.89 -12.28
CA SER A 266 16.05 3.94 -11.28
C SER A 266 15.57 5.28 -11.83
N HIS A 267 15.94 5.62 -13.06
CA HIS A 267 15.52 6.85 -13.71
C HIS A 267 14.01 6.89 -14.06
N ASP A 268 13.34 5.74 -14.17
CA ASP A 268 11.90 5.62 -14.37
C ASP A 268 11.14 5.42 -13.04
N THR A 269 11.73 4.63 -12.14
CA THR A 269 11.09 4.25 -10.87
C THR A 269 11.08 5.40 -9.88
N SER A 270 12.20 6.11 -9.71
CA SER A 270 12.37 7.22 -8.78
C SER A 270 13.41 8.20 -9.30
N PRO A 271 13.08 9.08 -10.27
CA PRO A 271 14.02 9.94 -10.97
C PRO A 271 14.54 11.10 -10.10
N LEU A 272 15.03 10.79 -8.90
CA LEU A 272 15.47 11.75 -7.91
C LEU A 272 16.96 11.57 -7.61
N MET A 273 17.64 12.66 -7.27
CA MET A 273 19.02 12.60 -6.74
C MET A 273 19.14 11.61 -5.58
N LYS A 274 20.35 11.29 -5.18
CA LYS A 274 20.77 10.41 -4.09
C LYS A 274 20.54 8.94 -4.41
N LEU A 275 21.66 8.27 -4.70
CA LEU A 275 21.71 6.88 -5.14
C LEU A 275 20.99 5.93 -4.18
N VAL A 276 21.20 6.07 -2.85
CA VAL A 276 20.64 5.14 -1.86
C VAL A 276 19.11 5.10 -1.94
N GLY A 277 18.41 6.22 -1.74
CA GLY A 277 16.95 6.23 -1.75
C GLY A 277 16.34 5.87 -3.11
N ARG A 278 17.03 6.22 -4.22
CA ARG A 278 16.64 5.83 -5.58
C ARG A 278 16.83 4.32 -5.78
N GLY A 279 17.97 3.78 -5.36
CA GLY A 279 18.28 2.35 -5.45
C GLY A 279 17.33 1.49 -4.61
N GLU A 280 17.09 1.86 -3.33
CA GLU A 280 16.14 1.15 -2.46
C GLU A 280 14.74 1.10 -3.07
N THR A 281 14.23 2.24 -3.57
CA THR A 281 12.91 2.30 -4.22
C THR A 281 12.85 1.43 -5.48
N THR A 282 13.93 1.39 -6.27
CA THR A 282 14.02 0.56 -7.47
C THR A 282 14.06 -0.93 -7.13
N VAL A 283 14.80 -1.29 -6.06
CA VAL A 283 14.81 -2.66 -5.53
C VAL A 283 13.42 -3.09 -5.08
N VAL A 284 12.71 -2.25 -4.31
CA VAL A 284 11.34 -2.57 -3.87
C VAL A 284 10.39 -2.74 -5.04
N ASP A 285 10.50 -1.88 -6.06
CA ASP A 285 9.69 -2.01 -7.27
C ASP A 285 9.96 -3.34 -7.98
N ALA A 286 11.22 -3.72 -8.17
CA ALA A 286 11.59 -5.00 -8.78
C ALA A 286 11.14 -6.21 -7.94
N TYR A 287 11.24 -6.10 -6.63
CA TYR A 287 10.91 -7.14 -5.66
C TYR A 287 9.40 -7.43 -5.58
N LEU A 288 8.56 -6.39 -5.65
CA LEU A 288 7.12 -6.49 -5.46
C LEU A 288 6.32 -6.62 -6.76
N SER A 289 6.82 -6.04 -7.86
CA SER A 289 6.03 -5.96 -9.10
C SER A 289 5.65 -7.31 -9.69
N PRO A 290 6.47 -8.38 -9.66
CA PRO A 290 6.06 -9.68 -10.20
C PRO A 290 4.89 -10.29 -9.43
N ILE A 291 4.92 -10.26 -8.10
CA ILE A 291 3.85 -10.79 -7.25
C ILE A 291 2.57 -9.99 -7.44
N LEU A 292 2.70 -8.66 -7.46
CA LEU A 292 1.58 -7.77 -7.69
C LEU A 292 0.95 -7.99 -9.06
N ARG A 293 1.77 -8.12 -10.10
CA ARG A 293 1.31 -8.41 -11.47
C ARG A 293 0.61 -9.75 -11.54
N GLY A 294 1.17 -10.81 -10.96
CA GLY A 294 0.52 -12.12 -10.90
C GLY A 294 -0.87 -12.05 -10.25
N TYR A 295 -1.02 -11.28 -9.19
CA TYR A 295 -2.31 -11.05 -8.55
C TYR A 295 -3.27 -10.26 -9.45
N VAL A 296 -2.82 -9.13 -9.99
CA VAL A 296 -3.61 -8.26 -10.89
C VAL A 296 -4.08 -9.01 -12.13
N ASP A 297 -3.19 -9.76 -12.77
CA ASP A 297 -3.50 -10.57 -13.97
C ASP A 297 -4.48 -11.69 -13.64
N GLY A 298 -4.34 -12.33 -12.47
CA GLY A 298 -5.25 -13.35 -11.98
C GLY A 298 -6.67 -12.83 -11.75
N VAL A 299 -6.81 -11.63 -11.20
CA VAL A 299 -8.11 -10.95 -11.03
C VAL A 299 -8.66 -10.50 -12.37
N ALA A 300 -7.84 -9.86 -13.20
CA ALA A 300 -8.25 -9.37 -14.53
C ALA A 300 -8.75 -10.52 -15.43
N ALA A 301 -8.05 -11.65 -15.44
CA ALA A 301 -8.45 -12.83 -16.21
C ALA A 301 -9.83 -13.37 -15.81
N GLN A 302 -10.20 -13.28 -14.53
CA GLN A 302 -11.50 -13.74 -14.04
C GLN A 302 -12.63 -12.72 -14.24
N LEU A 303 -12.29 -11.41 -14.27
CA LEU A 303 -13.25 -10.33 -14.52
C LEU A 303 -13.52 -10.12 -16.02
N GLY A 304 -12.64 -10.59 -16.90
CA GLY A 304 -12.73 -10.36 -18.35
C GLY A 304 -12.48 -8.90 -18.72
N ASP A 305 -13.21 -8.39 -19.71
CA ASP A 305 -13.05 -7.02 -20.24
C ASP A 305 -13.73 -5.95 -19.36
N VAL A 306 -13.55 -6.07 -18.05
CA VAL A 306 -14.05 -5.11 -17.06
C VAL A 306 -12.98 -4.07 -16.76
N ARG A 307 -13.36 -2.80 -16.67
CA ARG A 307 -12.44 -1.74 -16.25
C ARG A 307 -12.00 -1.96 -14.80
N LEU A 308 -10.77 -2.40 -14.62
CA LEU A 308 -10.16 -2.68 -13.31
C LEU A 308 -9.15 -1.61 -12.94
N ARG A 309 -9.34 -0.99 -11.77
CA ARG A 309 -8.44 0.03 -11.23
C ARG A 309 -8.01 -0.29 -9.80
N PHE A 310 -6.78 0.07 -9.49
CA PHE A 310 -6.19 -0.13 -8.16
C PHE A 310 -5.89 1.19 -7.45
N MET A 311 -6.09 1.19 -6.14
CA MET A 311 -5.68 2.27 -5.26
C MET A 311 -4.16 2.27 -5.13
N GLN A 312 -3.55 3.44 -5.30
CA GLN A 312 -2.12 3.64 -5.05
C GLN A 312 -1.89 4.21 -3.65
N SER A 313 -0.68 4.04 -3.12
CA SER A 313 -0.27 4.51 -1.78
C SER A 313 -0.49 6.02 -1.56
N HIS A 314 -0.56 6.81 -2.63
CA HIS A 314 -0.84 8.25 -2.55
C HIS A 314 -2.32 8.62 -2.56
N GLY A 315 -3.23 7.63 -2.58
CA GLY A 315 -4.68 7.82 -2.55
C GLY A 315 -5.34 8.05 -3.91
N GLY A 316 -4.61 7.96 -5.01
CA GLY A 316 -5.15 7.96 -6.37
C GLY A 316 -5.45 6.57 -6.89
N LEU A 317 -6.27 6.48 -7.94
CA LEU A 317 -6.54 5.25 -8.67
C LEU A 317 -5.72 5.19 -9.95
N THR A 318 -5.20 4.02 -10.29
CA THR A 318 -4.54 3.74 -11.58
C THR A 318 -5.20 2.54 -12.25
N ASP A 319 -5.11 2.45 -13.57
CA ASP A 319 -5.55 1.26 -14.30
C ASP A 319 -4.62 0.07 -13.99
N ALA A 320 -5.17 -1.13 -14.01
CA ALA A 320 -4.49 -2.36 -13.60
C ALA A 320 -3.10 -2.55 -14.25
N GLY A 321 -2.98 -2.28 -15.56
CA GLY A 321 -1.72 -2.42 -16.30
C GLY A 321 -0.61 -1.41 -15.91
N LEU A 322 -0.95 -0.34 -15.19
CA LEU A 322 -0.01 0.69 -14.72
C LEU A 322 0.31 0.59 -13.22
N PHE A 323 -0.25 -0.40 -12.54
CA PHE A 323 -0.06 -0.57 -11.10
C PHE A 323 1.30 -1.22 -10.81
N ARG A 324 2.19 -0.51 -10.11
CA ARG A 324 3.59 -0.91 -9.85
C ARG A 324 3.82 -1.22 -8.38
N GLY A 325 4.83 -2.05 -8.10
CA GLY A 325 5.20 -2.46 -6.74
C GLY A 325 5.49 -1.30 -5.80
N LYS A 326 6.23 -0.29 -6.25
CA LYS A 326 6.55 0.92 -5.46
C LYS A 326 5.33 1.74 -5.04
N ASP A 327 4.25 1.68 -5.81
CA ASP A 327 3.04 2.47 -5.59
C ASP A 327 1.96 1.71 -4.79
N ALA A 328 2.19 0.42 -4.55
CA ALA A 328 1.23 -0.49 -3.93
C ALA A 328 1.48 -0.73 -2.42
N ALA A 329 2.63 -0.30 -1.88
CA ALA A 329 3.08 -0.65 -0.55
C ALA A 329 2.13 -0.27 0.61
N LEU A 330 1.28 0.74 0.44
CA LEU A 330 0.26 1.19 1.41
C LEU A 330 -1.11 1.40 0.73
N SER A 331 -1.46 0.59 -0.26
CA SER A 331 -2.68 0.70 -1.07
C SER A 331 -3.97 0.61 -0.22
N GLY A 332 -4.09 -0.39 0.66
CA GLY A 332 -5.25 -0.57 1.55
C GLY A 332 -5.43 0.60 2.52
N PRO A 333 -4.44 0.93 3.37
CA PRO A 333 -4.51 2.07 4.28
C PRO A 333 -4.82 3.39 3.58
N ALA A 334 -4.28 3.62 2.38
CA ALA A 334 -4.57 4.82 1.61
C ALA A 334 -6.05 4.94 1.23
N GLY A 335 -6.69 3.82 0.87
CA GLY A 335 -8.13 3.75 0.61
C GLY A 335 -8.95 4.12 1.84
N GLY A 336 -8.56 3.60 3.02
CA GLY A 336 -9.18 3.91 4.31
C GLY A 336 -9.12 5.41 4.65
N VAL A 337 -7.95 6.04 4.46
CA VAL A 337 -7.77 7.49 4.69
C VAL A 337 -8.67 8.30 3.77
N VAL A 338 -8.68 8.00 2.46
CA VAL A 338 -9.53 8.71 1.48
C VAL A 338 -11.01 8.57 1.83
N GLY A 339 -11.44 7.35 2.23
CA GLY A 339 -12.81 7.08 2.67
C GLY A 339 -13.18 7.85 3.92
N ALA A 340 -12.36 7.80 4.96
CA ALA A 340 -12.58 8.52 6.21
C ALA A 340 -12.72 10.04 5.99
N VAL A 341 -11.84 10.63 5.19
CA VAL A 341 -11.90 12.06 4.85
C VAL A 341 -13.18 12.41 4.09
N ALA A 342 -13.57 11.58 3.11
CA ALA A 342 -14.76 11.84 2.32
C ALA A 342 -16.04 11.83 3.17
N VAL A 343 -16.15 10.88 4.11
CA VAL A 343 -17.28 10.78 5.04
C VAL A 343 -17.28 11.97 6.00
N SER A 344 -16.16 12.26 6.63
CA SER A 344 -16.00 13.34 7.59
C SER A 344 -16.41 14.70 6.99
N ARG A 345 -15.95 14.99 5.77
CA ARG A 345 -16.33 16.21 5.06
C ARG A 345 -17.83 16.31 4.78
N ARG A 346 -18.49 15.18 4.47
CA ARG A 346 -19.96 15.15 4.31
C ARG A 346 -20.69 15.44 5.61
N MET A 347 -20.12 15.02 6.74
CA MET A 347 -20.65 15.30 8.07
C MET A 347 -20.30 16.71 8.58
N GLY A 348 -19.59 17.52 7.78
CA GLY A 348 -19.18 18.87 8.16
C GLY A 348 -17.91 18.95 9.02
N HIS A 349 -17.16 17.85 9.12
CA HIS A 349 -15.91 17.79 9.88
C HIS A 349 -14.72 17.92 8.94
N ASP A 350 -13.89 18.94 9.14
CA ASP A 350 -12.66 19.22 8.39
C ASP A 350 -11.37 18.91 9.18
N ARG A 351 -11.50 18.44 10.43
CA ARG A 351 -10.40 18.02 11.30
C ARG A 351 -10.77 16.71 11.98
N VAL A 352 -10.12 15.64 11.56
CA VAL A 352 -10.41 14.29 12.07
C VAL A 352 -9.14 13.48 12.22
N ILE A 353 -9.19 12.52 13.13
CA ILE A 353 -8.25 11.41 13.22
C ILE A 353 -9.03 10.18 12.80
N ALA A 354 -8.56 9.51 11.75
CA ALA A 354 -9.07 8.20 11.37
C ALA A 354 -8.26 7.13 12.11
N PHE A 355 -8.98 6.12 12.61
CA PHE A 355 -8.43 5.02 13.39
C PHE A 355 -9.01 3.71 12.86
N ASP A 356 -8.18 2.91 12.22
CA ASP A 356 -8.55 1.62 11.64
C ASP A 356 -7.81 0.50 12.36
N MET A 357 -8.51 -0.26 13.19
CA MET A 357 -7.97 -1.40 13.91
C MET A 357 -8.37 -2.70 13.25
N GLY A 358 -7.47 -3.25 12.45
CA GLY A 358 -7.60 -4.56 11.84
C GLY A 358 -7.31 -5.73 12.79
N GLY A 359 -7.13 -6.91 12.22
CA GLY A 359 -6.74 -8.11 12.99
C GLY A 359 -5.28 -8.07 13.44
N THR A 360 -4.38 -7.50 12.64
CA THR A 360 -2.93 -7.57 12.84
C THR A 360 -2.33 -6.25 13.26
N SER A 361 -2.83 -5.14 12.73
CA SER A 361 -2.29 -3.79 12.95
C SER A 361 -3.42 -2.77 13.13
N THR A 362 -3.04 -1.60 13.57
CA THR A 362 -3.90 -0.42 13.67
C THR A 362 -3.27 0.71 12.89
N ASP A 363 -4.02 1.25 11.94
CA ASP A 363 -3.63 2.38 11.12
C ASP A 363 -4.28 3.66 11.62
N VAL A 364 -3.46 4.69 11.85
CA VAL A 364 -3.93 5.99 12.33
C VAL A 364 -3.51 7.05 11.32
N SER A 365 -4.44 7.89 10.92
CA SER A 365 -4.17 9.02 10.04
C SER A 365 -4.84 10.29 10.52
N HIS A 366 -4.28 11.43 10.16
CA HIS A 366 -4.76 12.75 10.52
C HIS A 366 -5.18 13.52 9.27
N TYR A 367 -6.28 14.25 9.39
CA TYR A 367 -6.77 15.17 8.36
C TYR A 367 -7.16 16.50 8.99
N ALA A 368 -6.64 17.60 8.43
CA ALA A 368 -6.93 18.97 8.87
C ALA A 368 -7.09 19.91 7.66
N GLY A 369 -8.04 19.56 6.77
CA GLY A 369 -8.32 20.32 5.55
C GLY A 369 -7.57 19.82 4.33
N GLU A 370 -6.43 19.16 4.51
CA GLU A 370 -5.64 18.53 3.42
C GLU A 370 -5.16 17.13 3.82
N LEU A 371 -4.95 16.28 2.82
CA LEU A 371 -4.38 14.95 3.00
C LEU A 371 -2.88 15.07 3.25
N GLU A 372 -2.43 14.59 4.41
CA GLU A 372 -1.00 14.54 4.71
C GLU A 372 -0.30 13.53 3.80
N ARG A 373 0.83 13.94 3.21
CA ARG A 373 1.65 13.10 2.34
C ARG A 373 3.09 13.04 2.83
N SER A 374 3.70 11.88 2.64
CA SER A 374 5.14 11.68 2.75
C SER A 374 5.70 11.31 1.39
N TYR A 375 6.86 11.82 1.06
CA TYR A 375 7.59 11.44 -0.16
C TYR A 375 8.70 10.43 0.14
N GLU A 376 8.91 10.14 1.40
CA GLU A 376 9.84 9.10 1.87
C GLU A 376 9.24 8.43 3.10
N SER A 377 9.15 7.11 3.07
CA SER A 377 8.58 6.29 4.15
C SER A 377 9.39 5.02 4.32
N VAL A 378 9.35 4.43 5.51
CA VAL A 378 9.95 3.12 5.79
C VAL A 378 8.81 2.12 5.98
N VAL A 379 8.75 1.11 5.15
CA VAL A 379 7.74 0.04 5.21
C VAL A 379 8.47 -1.30 5.31
N GLY A 380 8.17 -2.09 6.34
CA GLY A 380 8.85 -3.36 6.57
C GLY A 380 10.37 -3.26 6.72
N GLY A 381 10.88 -2.14 7.23
CA GLY A 381 12.31 -1.87 7.37
C GLY A 381 13.01 -1.47 6.06
N VAL A 382 12.27 -1.29 4.96
CA VAL A 382 12.81 -0.86 3.67
C VAL A 382 12.31 0.56 3.36
N ARG A 383 13.21 1.41 2.91
CA ARG A 383 12.91 2.80 2.56
C ARG A 383 12.31 2.87 1.15
N LEU A 384 11.28 3.68 1.03
CA LEU A 384 10.57 3.97 -0.22
C LEU A 384 10.51 5.48 -0.45
N ARG A 385 10.96 5.94 -1.61
CA ARG A 385 10.82 7.32 -2.09
C ARG A 385 9.75 7.38 -3.18
N SER A 386 8.50 7.26 -2.75
CA SER A 386 7.31 7.40 -3.59
C SER A 386 6.28 8.25 -2.82
N PRO A 387 5.44 9.05 -3.49
CA PRO A 387 4.36 9.75 -2.81
C PRO A 387 3.42 8.76 -2.12
N MET A 388 3.20 8.94 -0.82
CA MET A 388 2.29 8.11 -0.02
C MET A 388 1.45 9.00 0.89
N LEU A 389 0.23 8.57 1.20
CA LEU A 389 -0.51 9.15 2.31
C LEU A 389 0.20 8.81 3.62
N ARG A 390 0.25 9.77 4.53
CA ARG A 390 0.87 9.57 5.82
C ARG A 390 -0.05 8.77 6.73
N VAL A 391 0.32 7.53 6.97
CA VAL A 391 -0.35 6.62 7.90
C VAL A 391 0.65 6.20 8.96
N HIS A 392 0.23 6.22 10.20
CA HIS A 392 1.00 5.70 11.31
C HIS A 392 0.47 4.33 11.70
N THR A 393 1.23 3.29 11.41
CA THR A 393 0.85 1.91 11.68
C THR A 393 1.45 1.43 12.99
N VAL A 394 0.60 0.91 13.88
CA VAL A 394 1.02 0.26 15.12
C VAL A 394 0.78 -1.24 14.98
N ALA A 395 1.78 -2.05 15.30
CA ALA A 395 1.69 -3.53 15.27
C ALA A 395 0.87 -4.06 16.46
N ALA A 396 -0.38 -3.61 16.56
CA ALA A 396 -1.36 -4.05 17.56
C ALA A 396 -2.74 -4.08 16.92
N GLY A 397 -3.40 -5.21 16.94
CA GLY A 397 -4.72 -5.41 16.34
C GLY A 397 -5.58 -6.37 17.15
N GLY A 398 -6.75 -6.68 16.63
CA GLY A 398 -7.69 -7.61 17.27
C GLY A 398 -7.12 -9.01 17.53
N GLY A 399 -6.24 -9.48 16.66
CA GLY A 399 -5.55 -10.78 16.79
C GLY A 399 -4.31 -10.75 17.68
N SER A 400 -3.95 -9.61 18.29
CA SER A 400 -2.83 -9.54 19.23
C SER A 400 -3.06 -10.48 20.41
N VAL A 401 -2.12 -11.40 20.63
CA VAL A 401 -2.22 -12.44 21.66
C VAL A 401 -2.09 -11.80 23.04
N CYS A 402 -3.03 -12.13 23.92
CA CYS A 402 -3.01 -11.74 25.33
C CYS A 402 -2.38 -12.86 26.16
N ALA A 403 -1.33 -12.55 26.91
CA ALA A 403 -0.62 -13.52 27.75
C ALA A 403 -0.29 -12.92 29.12
N PHE A 404 -0.11 -13.80 30.11
CA PHE A 404 0.44 -13.44 31.42
C PHE A 404 1.84 -14.04 31.52
N GLU A 405 2.86 -13.17 31.41
CA GLU A 405 4.27 -13.54 31.36
C GLU A 405 5.06 -12.68 32.32
N ASP A 406 6.02 -13.25 33.04
CA ASP A 406 6.89 -12.54 33.99
C ASP A 406 6.12 -11.70 35.02
N GLY A 407 4.97 -12.22 35.49
CA GLY A 407 4.16 -11.56 36.54
C GLY A 407 3.32 -10.37 36.04
N ARG A 408 3.15 -10.18 34.73
CA ARG A 408 2.35 -9.09 34.14
C ARG A 408 1.56 -9.54 32.93
N TYR A 409 0.46 -8.83 32.66
CA TYR A 409 -0.29 -9.00 31.43
C TYR A 409 0.46 -8.33 30.28
N ARG A 410 0.55 -9.03 29.15
CA ARG A 410 1.11 -8.58 27.89
C ARG A 410 0.09 -8.71 26.76
N VAL A 411 0.10 -7.78 25.83
CA VAL A 411 -0.68 -7.81 24.59
C VAL A 411 0.28 -7.66 23.42
N GLY A 412 0.32 -8.67 22.56
CA GLY A 412 1.31 -8.72 21.48
C GLY A 412 2.74 -8.97 21.99
N PRO A 413 3.77 -8.80 21.13
CA PRO A 413 3.68 -8.44 19.71
C PRO A 413 3.17 -9.56 18.80
N ARG A 414 3.02 -10.81 19.31
CA ARG A 414 2.51 -11.94 18.53
C ARG A 414 1.04 -11.72 18.16
N SER A 415 0.68 -12.04 16.91
CA SER A 415 -0.70 -12.09 16.44
C SER A 415 -1.12 -13.52 16.15
N ALA A 416 -2.39 -13.84 16.43
CA ALA A 416 -3.00 -15.12 16.09
C ALA A 416 -3.31 -15.25 14.58
N GLY A 417 -3.19 -14.16 13.82
CA GLY A 417 -3.54 -14.15 12.41
C GLY A 417 -5.00 -14.45 12.14
N ALA A 418 -5.28 -15.01 10.96
CA ALA A 418 -6.60 -15.50 10.55
C ALA A 418 -6.77 -17.00 10.82
N ASP A 419 -5.67 -17.75 10.84
CA ASP A 419 -5.62 -19.17 11.11
C ASP A 419 -4.48 -19.49 12.11
N PRO A 420 -4.74 -20.07 13.29
CA PRO A 420 -6.07 -20.44 13.82
C PRO A 420 -6.96 -19.24 14.16
N GLY A 421 -6.42 -18.02 14.25
CA GLY A 421 -7.13 -16.81 14.66
C GLY A 421 -7.41 -16.73 16.16
N PRO A 422 -8.21 -15.76 16.61
CA PRO A 422 -8.75 -15.66 17.96
C PRO A 422 -9.45 -16.93 18.43
N ALA A 423 -9.46 -17.16 19.74
CA ALA A 423 -10.16 -18.33 20.32
C ALA A 423 -11.63 -18.40 19.89
N CYS A 424 -12.31 -17.25 19.81
CA CYS A 424 -13.72 -17.17 19.39
C CYS A 424 -13.98 -17.54 17.92
N TYR A 425 -12.93 -17.76 17.11
CA TYR A 425 -13.11 -18.26 15.73
C TYR A 425 -13.39 -19.77 15.70
N GLY A 426 -13.27 -20.46 16.85
CA GLY A 426 -13.59 -21.88 16.96
C GLY A 426 -12.57 -22.85 16.34
N LYS A 427 -11.36 -22.37 16.03
CA LYS A 427 -10.27 -23.16 15.43
C LYS A 427 -9.13 -23.51 16.40
N GLY A 428 -9.35 -23.31 17.71
CA GLY A 428 -8.34 -23.61 18.75
C GLY A 428 -7.25 -22.55 18.90
N GLY A 429 -7.50 -21.34 18.48
CA GLY A 429 -6.59 -20.20 18.62
C GLY A 429 -6.40 -19.73 20.06
N PRO A 430 -5.37 -18.89 20.32
CA PRO A 430 -5.09 -18.32 21.64
C PRO A 430 -6.06 -17.19 22.00
N LEU A 431 -6.03 -16.79 23.29
CA LEU A 431 -6.71 -15.59 23.76
C LEU A 431 -6.12 -14.35 23.10
N THR A 432 -6.99 -13.50 22.55
CA THR A 432 -6.61 -12.26 21.84
C THR A 432 -7.44 -11.06 22.29
N VAL A 433 -7.09 -9.87 21.79
CA VAL A 433 -7.89 -8.65 21.99
C VAL A 433 -9.31 -8.80 21.44
N THR A 434 -9.52 -9.52 20.34
CA THR A 434 -10.85 -9.83 19.79
C THR A 434 -11.69 -10.60 20.80
N ASP A 435 -11.13 -11.61 21.47
CA ASP A 435 -11.83 -12.38 22.50
C ASP A 435 -12.21 -11.51 23.69
N CYS A 436 -11.28 -10.68 24.16
CA CYS A 436 -11.55 -9.73 25.22
C CYS A 436 -12.68 -8.75 24.84
N ASN A 437 -12.65 -8.20 23.62
CA ASN A 437 -13.69 -7.29 23.13
C ASN A 437 -15.06 -7.98 23.00
N LEU A 438 -15.07 -9.24 22.62
CA LEU A 438 -16.28 -10.05 22.58
C LEU A 438 -16.88 -10.23 23.98
N ILE A 439 -16.05 -10.62 24.96
CA ILE A 439 -16.50 -10.88 26.34
C ILE A 439 -17.00 -9.61 27.03
N VAL A 440 -16.34 -8.47 26.82
CA VAL A 440 -16.77 -7.18 27.40
C VAL A 440 -17.89 -6.50 26.62
N GLY A 441 -18.40 -7.12 25.55
CA GLY A 441 -19.55 -6.66 24.78
C GLY A 441 -19.27 -5.50 23.81
N LYS A 442 -18.00 -5.18 23.54
CA LYS A 442 -17.61 -4.24 22.49
C LYS A 442 -17.86 -4.83 21.10
N LEU A 443 -17.64 -6.13 20.91
CA LEU A 443 -18.04 -6.85 19.72
C LEU A 443 -19.35 -7.58 19.95
N ARG A 444 -20.27 -7.46 18.99
CA ARG A 444 -21.56 -8.13 19.03
C ARG A 444 -21.62 -9.23 17.98
N PRO A 445 -21.69 -10.51 18.37
CA PRO A 445 -21.67 -11.65 17.43
C PRO A 445 -22.74 -11.60 16.36
N ALA A 446 -23.90 -11.00 16.67
CA ALA A 446 -25.03 -10.90 15.75
C ALA A 446 -24.72 -10.06 14.49
N TYR A 447 -23.73 -9.15 14.56
CA TYR A 447 -23.33 -8.28 13.44
C TYR A 447 -22.03 -8.74 12.76
N PHE A 448 -21.41 -9.79 13.29
CA PHE A 448 -20.23 -10.36 12.66
C PHE A 448 -20.62 -11.31 11.52
N PRO A 449 -19.79 -11.41 10.46
CA PRO A 449 -20.06 -12.34 9.38
C PRO A 449 -20.03 -13.79 9.89
N ARG A 450 -20.86 -14.65 9.31
CA ARG A 450 -20.88 -16.08 9.60
C ARG A 450 -19.90 -16.81 8.69
N VAL A 451 -18.62 -16.74 9.05
CA VAL A 451 -17.51 -17.29 8.24
C VAL A 451 -16.54 -18.12 9.08
N PHE A 452 -16.88 -18.35 10.33
CA PHE A 452 -16.03 -19.03 11.33
C PHE A 452 -16.44 -20.49 11.55
N GLY A 453 -15.67 -21.17 12.41
CA GLY A 453 -15.86 -22.58 12.69
C GLY A 453 -15.28 -23.52 11.63
N PRO A 454 -15.33 -24.84 11.87
CA PRO A 454 -14.76 -25.84 10.95
C PRO A 454 -15.40 -25.80 9.55
N ASP A 455 -16.69 -25.48 9.49
CA ASP A 455 -17.50 -25.46 8.23
C ASP A 455 -17.44 -24.07 7.57
N GLY A 456 -16.82 -23.05 8.25
CA GLY A 456 -16.78 -21.67 7.79
C GLY A 456 -18.17 -21.04 7.58
N ALA A 457 -19.18 -21.48 8.32
CA ALA A 457 -20.55 -20.96 8.29
C ALA A 457 -21.04 -20.55 9.70
N GLY A 458 -20.20 -20.71 10.72
CA GLY A 458 -20.45 -20.36 12.10
C GLY A 458 -20.26 -18.87 12.41
N GLY A 459 -20.89 -18.40 13.49
CA GLY A 459 -20.60 -17.09 14.10
C GLY A 459 -19.41 -17.16 15.07
N LEU A 460 -19.16 -16.06 15.79
CA LEU A 460 -18.17 -16.04 16.86
C LEU A 460 -18.62 -16.91 18.04
N GLU A 461 -17.71 -17.74 18.55
CA GLU A 461 -17.95 -18.62 19.70
C GLU A 461 -17.56 -17.95 21.02
N GLU A 462 -18.51 -17.29 21.69
CA GLU A 462 -18.26 -16.64 22.98
C GLU A 462 -17.78 -17.66 24.06
N GLY A 463 -18.29 -18.89 24.01
CA GLY A 463 -17.87 -19.96 24.91
C GLY A 463 -16.38 -20.33 24.77
N ALA A 464 -15.83 -20.29 23.56
CA ALA A 464 -14.40 -20.52 23.33
C ALA A 464 -13.55 -19.39 23.92
N ALA A 465 -13.99 -18.13 23.74
CA ALA A 465 -13.31 -16.96 24.30
C ALA A 465 -13.31 -16.90 25.84
N ARG A 466 -14.30 -17.54 26.50
CA ARG A 466 -14.41 -17.59 27.97
C ARG A 466 -13.60 -18.71 28.63
N ARG A 467 -13.25 -19.76 27.91
CA ARG A 467 -12.35 -20.84 28.36
C ARG A 467 -10.91 -20.42 28.37
#